data_5c61b3e3dacf428e3b2997a77f7d177b
#
_entry.id   5c61b3e3dacf428e3b2997a77f7d177b
#
_cell.length_a   1.000
_cell.length_b   1.000
_cell.length_c   1.000
_cell.angle_alpha   90.00
_cell.angle_beta   90.00
_cell.angle_gamma   90.00
#
_symmetry.space_group_name_H-M   'P 1'
#
loop_
_entity.id
_entity.type
_entity.pdbx_description
1 polymer ?
#
loop_
_entity_poly.entity_id
_entity_poly.type
_entity_poly.pdbx_seq_one_letter_code
_entity_poly.pdbx_strand_id
1 'polypeptide(L)'
;VFLRIACGMKQPVKGSIQLSGRKMIRKDYHAFRALGATFMPASRLEEGLVSGLSITEHCALQLPQKRLIVEWQDAYRAASKQIENFRIKGLPASAVDDLSGGNQQRLLLSFLPADPVLLLLENPTRGLDMESVNWVWQNLQGYCRKKTSIVFSSSELDEILMVADRILVFYNGRIIADVDSADTNVGELGRLIAGKV
;
A
#
# COMPACT_ATOMS: atom_id res chain seq x y z
N VAL A 1 3.51 -7.00 -10.82
CA VAL A 1 4.89 -7.56 -10.84
C VAL A 1 5.92 -6.48 -10.51
N PHE A 2 5.89 -5.30 -11.16
CA PHE A 2 6.89 -4.23 -10.99
C PHE A 2 7.05 -3.81 -9.51
N LEU A 3 5.96 -3.47 -8.80
CA LEU A 3 6.02 -3.07 -7.39
C LEU A 3 6.63 -4.16 -6.49
N ARG A 4 6.33 -5.43 -6.77
CA ARG A 4 6.88 -6.57 -6.01
C ARG A 4 8.38 -6.78 -6.25
N ILE A 5 8.87 -6.43 -7.42
CA ILE A 5 10.32 -6.39 -7.70
C ILE A 5 10.94 -5.19 -6.97
N ALA A 6 10.31 -4.02 -7.03
CA ALA A 6 10.80 -2.79 -6.40
C ALA A 6 10.88 -2.87 -4.87
N CYS A 7 10.20 -3.82 -4.21
CA CYS A 7 10.31 -4.08 -2.77
C CYS A 7 11.03 -5.37 -2.39
N GLY A 8 11.65 -6.09 -3.33
CA GLY A 8 12.41 -7.30 -3.04
C GLY A 8 11.59 -8.58 -2.82
N MET A 9 10.27 -8.56 -3.07
CA MET A 9 9.43 -9.76 -3.03
C MET A 9 9.65 -10.66 -4.25
N LYS A 10 10.13 -10.08 -5.36
CA LYS A 10 10.57 -10.81 -6.55
C LYS A 10 11.94 -10.28 -6.99
N GLN A 11 12.78 -11.17 -7.51
CA GLN A 11 14.09 -10.77 -8.00
C GLN A 11 14.01 -10.28 -9.44
N PRO A 12 14.71 -9.20 -9.81
CA PRO A 12 14.83 -8.78 -11.20
C PRO A 12 15.69 -9.78 -11.99
N VAL A 13 15.31 -10.05 -13.23
CA VAL A 13 16.11 -10.90 -14.14
C VAL A 13 17.37 -10.16 -14.59
N LYS A 14 17.27 -8.85 -14.83
CA LYS A 14 18.37 -7.96 -15.23
C LYS A 14 18.17 -6.57 -14.62
N GLY A 15 19.25 -5.79 -14.58
CA GLY A 15 19.22 -4.43 -14.06
C GLY A 15 19.63 -4.35 -12.59
N SER A 16 19.42 -3.18 -11.99
CA SER A 16 19.74 -2.92 -10.59
C SER A 16 18.64 -2.11 -9.91
N ILE A 17 18.52 -2.31 -8.60
CA ILE A 17 17.61 -1.55 -7.75
C ILE A 17 18.48 -0.82 -6.73
N GLN A 18 18.14 0.45 -6.47
CA GLN A 18 18.73 1.23 -5.40
C GLN A 18 17.63 1.84 -4.55
N LEU A 19 17.78 1.80 -3.24
CA LEU A 19 16.92 2.46 -2.27
C LEU A 19 17.81 3.33 -1.36
N SER A 20 17.52 4.64 -1.30
CA SER A 20 18.32 5.59 -0.53
C SER A 20 19.83 5.49 -0.82
N GLY A 21 20.22 5.35 -2.10
CA GLY A 21 21.61 5.21 -2.56
C GLY A 21 22.24 3.85 -2.33
N ARG A 22 21.56 2.90 -1.68
CA ARG A 22 22.07 1.55 -1.40
C ARG A 22 21.64 0.57 -2.48
N LYS A 23 22.57 -0.25 -2.98
CA LYS A 23 22.27 -1.33 -3.93
C LYS A 23 21.49 -2.45 -3.24
N MET A 24 20.34 -2.81 -3.81
CA MET A 24 19.37 -3.78 -3.27
C MET A 24 19.32 -5.10 -4.05
N ILE A 25 20.32 -5.36 -4.90
CA ILE A 25 20.38 -6.58 -5.72
C ILE A 25 20.44 -7.81 -4.79
N ARG A 26 19.60 -8.82 -5.08
CA ARG A 26 19.48 -10.07 -4.31
C ARG A 26 19.07 -9.86 -2.83
N LYS A 27 18.58 -8.70 -2.48
CA LYS A 27 17.99 -8.45 -1.16
C LYS A 27 16.52 -8.85 -1.18
N ASP A 28 16.05 -9.39 -0.06
CA ASP A 28 14.65 -9.76 0.17
C ASP A 28 13.84 -8.56 0.69
N TYR A 29 12.53 -8.77 0.86
CA TYR A 29 11.62 -7.75 1.38
C TYR A 29 12.04 -7.24 2.78
N HIS A 30 12.59 -8.10 3.64
CA HIS A 30 13.02 -7.69 4.98
C HIS A 30 14.13 -6.65 4.92
N ALA A 31 15.07 -6.79 3.98
CA ALA A 31 16.13 -5.80 3.78
C ALA A 31 15.58 -4.46 3.26
N PHE A 32 14.57 -4.48 2.36
CA PHE A 32 13.89 -3.27 1.91
C PHE A 32 13.10 -2.61 3.05
N ARG A 33 12.37 -3.40 3.84
CA ARG A 33 11.63 -2.93 5.00
C ARG A 33 12.54 -2.28 6.05
N ALA A 34 13.71 -2.85 6.29
CA ALA A 34 14.71 -2.27 7.20
C ALA A 34 15.23 -0.89 6.75
N LEU A 35 15.13 -0.57 5.46
CA LEU A 35 15.44 0.75 4.90
C LEU A 35 14.21 1.66 4.76
N GLY A 36 13.06 1.27 5.33
CA GLY A 36 11.85 2.09 5.34
C GLY A 36 10.95 1.91 4.12
N ALA A 37 11.14 0.88 3.28
CA ALA A 37 10.18 0.55 2.25
C ALA A 37 9.03 -0.30 2.82
N THR A 38 7.79 0.02 2.46
CA THR A 38 6.60 -0.72 2.89
C THR A 38 5.74 -1.04 1.67
N PHE A 39 5.28 -2.28 1.60
CA PHE A 39 4.40 -2.76 0.54
C PHE A 39 3.00 -3.02 1.09
N MET A 40 1.99 -2.57 0.36
CA MET A 40 0.58 -2.87 0.65
C MET A 40 -0.04 -3.58 -0.57
N PRO A 41 -0.53 -4.82 -0.40
CA PRO A 41 -1.11 -5.60 -1.49
C PRO A 41 -2.51 -5.12 -1.87
N ALA A 42 -2.95 -5.48 -3.10
CA ALA A 42 -4.30 -5.24 -3.58
C ALA A 42 -5.33 -6.14 -2.89
N SER A 43 -4.95 -7.36 -2.57
CA SER A 43 -5.83 -8.37 -1.98
C SER A 43 -5.83 -8.24 -0.46
N ARG A 44 -6.92 -7.71 0.08
CA ARG A 44 -7.02 -7.38 1.51
C ARG A 44 -6.98 -8.62 2.38
N LEU A 45 -7.84 -9.61 2.11
CA LEU A 45 -7.98 -10.82 2.94
C LEU A 45 -7.05 -11.97 2.54
N GLU A 46 -6.46 -11.94 1.33
CA GLU A 46 -5.57 -13.02 0.89
C GLU A 46 -4.10 -12.74 1.21
N GLU A 47 -3.70 -11.46 1.23
CA GLU A 47 -2.29 -11.08 1.39
C GLU A 47 -2.08 -10.01 2.47
N GLY A 48 -3.06 -9.18 2.79
CA GLY A 48 -2.92 -8.04 3.68
C GLY A 48 -3.38 -8.31 5.11
N LEU A 49 -4.49 -9.00 5.28
CA LEU A 49 -5.09 -9.40 6.55
C LEU A 49 -5.19 -10.92 6.61
N VAL A 50 -5.35 -11.45 7.81
CA VAL A 50 -5.52 -12.90 8.02
C VAL A 50 -7.00 -13.16 8.31
N SER A 51 -7.68 -13.88 7.42
CA SER A 51 -9.09 -14.27 7.60
C SER A 51 -9.28 -15.02 8.93
N GLY A 52 -10.37 -14.75 9.62
CA GLY A 52 -10.72 -15.33 10.92
C GLY A 52 -10.08 -14.67 12.12
N LEU A 53 -9.06 -13.82 11.95
CA LEU A 53 -8.47 -13.07 13.06
C LEU A 53 -9.21 -11.75 13.32
N SER A 54 -9.28 -11.36 14.59
CA SER A 54 -9.82 -10.08 15.04
C SER A 54 -8.86 -8.91 14.78
N ILE A 55 -9.36 -7.67 14.88
CA ILE A 55 -8.53 -6.47 14.82
C ILE A 55 -7.45 -6.51 15.93
N THR A 56 -7.80 -6.96 17.13
CA THR A 56 -6.85 -7.11 18.25
C THR A 56 -5.71 -8.07 17.91
N GLU A 57 -6.01 -9.22 17.32
CA GLU A 57 -5.00 -10.20 16.93
C GLU A 57 -4.08 -9.65 15.83
N HIS A 58 -4.62 -8.91 14.86
CA HIS A 58 -3.79 -8.22 13.87
C HIS A 58 -2.87 -7.18 14.52
N CYS A 59 -3.37 -6.41 15.49
CA CYS A 59 -2.52 -5.49 16.25
C CYS A 59 -1.43 -6.23 17.03
N ALA A 60 -1.74 -7.40 17.61
CA ALA A 60 -0.75 -8.22 18.31
C ALA A 60 0.39 -8.67 17.37
N LEU A 61 0.08 -9.01 16.09
CA LEU A 61 1.08 -9.35 15.08
C LEU A 61 2.01 -8.18 14.72
N GLN A 62 1.55 -6.94 14.89
CA GLN A 62 2.34 -5.73 14.58
C GLN A 62 3.22 -5.27 15.76
N LEU A 63 2.90 -5.67 16.98
CA LEU A 63 3.66 -5.27 18.17
C LEU A 63 5.03 -5.96 18.17
N PRO A 64 6.08 -5.28 18.67
CA PRO A 64 7.39 -5.88 18.83
C PRO A 64 7.33 -7.04 19.84
N GLN A 65 7.54 -8.25 19.37
CA GLN A 65 7.56 -9.43 20.22
C GLN A 65 8.88 -9.50 20.96
N LYS A 66 8.90 -8.99 22.20
CA LYS A 66 10.09 -9.06 23.08
C LYS A 66 10.11 -10.33 23.96
N ARG A 67 9.01 -11.08 24.01
CA ARG A 67 8.81 -12.28 24.80
C ARG A 67 8.04 -13.33 23.99
N LEU A 68 8.05 -14.56 24.48
CA LEU A 68 7.24 -15.66 23.92
C LEU A 68 5.74 -15.53 24.25
N ILE A 69 5.35 -14.51 25.00
CA ILE A 69 3.98 -14.28 25.47
C ILE A 69 3.47 -13.00 24.82
N VAL A 70 2.28 -13.07 24.23
CA VAL A 70 1.57 -11.92 23.66
C VAL A 70 0.96 -11.08 24.79
N GLU A 71 1.25 -9.79 24.79
CA GLU A 71 0.65 -8.82 25.72
C GLU A 71 -0.72 -8.37 25.18
N TRP A 72 -1.75 -9.16 25.45
CA TRP A 72 -3.11 -8.94 24.91
C TRP A 72 -3.72 -7.60 25.28
N GLN A 73 -3.41 -7.05 26.44
CA GLN A 73 -3.91 -5.73 26.84
C GLN A 73 -3.33 -4.63 25.97
N ASP A 74 -2.05 -4.73 25.58
CA ASP A 74 -1.40 -3.76 24.71
C ASP A 74 -1.94 -3.88 23.27
N ALA A 75 -2.17 -5.11 22.81
CA ALA A 75 -2.82 -5.37 21.54
C ALA A 75 -4.24 -4.78 21.48
N TYR A 76 -5.03 -4.96 22.52
CA TYR A 76 -6.38 -4.40 22.62
C TYR A 76 -6.37 -2.86 22.64
N ARG A 77 -5.45 -2.24 23.38
CA ARG A 77 -5.27 -0.77 23.39
C ARG A 77 -4.86 -0.26 22.01
N ALA A 78 -3.93 -0.96 21.35
CA ALA A 78 -3.52 -0.64 19.99
C ALA A 78 -4.70 -0.73 19.01
N ALA A 79 -5.50 -1.79 19.07
CA ALA A 79 -6.69 -1.97 18.27
C ALA A 79 -7.71 -0.84 18.46
N SER A 80 -8.02 -0.51 19.73
CA SER A 80 -8.93 0.58 20.06
C SER A 80 -8.46 1.92 19.48
N LYS A 81 -7.17 2.22 19.61
CA LYS A 81 -6.56 3.43 19.05
C LYS A 81 -6.60 3.46 17.52
N GLN A 82 -6.36 2.32 16.85
CA GLN A 82 -6.44 2.24 15.39
C GLN A 82 -7.88 2.41 14.89
N ILE A 83 -8.85 1.81 15.57
CA ILE A 83 -10.27 1.96 15.28
C ILE A 83 -10.68 3.43 15.33
N GLU A 84 -10.29 4.15 16.37
CA GLU A 84 -10.60 5.57 16.54
C GLU A 84 -9.89 6.43 15.48
N ASN A 85 -8.55 6.32 15.36
CA ASN A 85 -7.74 7.15 14.47
C ASN A 85 -8.10 6.98 13.00
N PHE A 86 -8.43 5.75 12.58
CA PHE A 86 -8.75 5.42 11.20
C PHE A 86 -10.26 5.31 10.93
N ARG A 87 -11.11 5.66 11.91
CA ARG A 87 -12.57 5.65 11.81
C ARG A 87 -13.09 4.31 11.30
N ILE A 88 -12.56 3.21 11.83
CA ILE A 88 -12.97 1.86 11.45
C ILE A 88 -14.32 1.55 12.13
N LYS A 89 -15.30 1.14 11.35
CA LYS A 89 -16.58 0.68 11.88
C LYS A 89 -16.47 -0.79 12.29
N GLY A 90 -16.06 -1.03 13.54
CA GLY A 90 -15.87 -2.34 14.13
C GLY A 90 -15.43 -2.22 15.58
N LEU A 91 -15.41 -3.35 16.29
CA LEU A 91 -14.92 -3.47 17.67
C LEU A 91 -13.54 -4.14 17.66
N PRO A 92 -12.71 -3.99 18.69
CA PRO A 92 -11.43 -4.69 18.78
C PRO A 92 -11.52 -6.21 18.59
N ALA A 93 -12.62 -6.82 19.02
CA ALA A 93 -12.91 -8.24 18.88
C ALA A 93 -13.55 -8.63 17.53
N SER A 94 -13.92 -7.66 16.66
CA SER A 94 -14.51 -7.96 15.36
C SER A 94 -13.51 -8.72 14.49
N ALA A 95 -13.95 -9.81 13.87
CA ALA A 95 -13.17 -10.49 12.84
C ALA A 95 -13.04 -9.59 11.61
N VAL A 96 -11.89 -9.65 10.94
CA VAL A 96 -11.65 -8.78 9.77
C VAL A 96 -12.57 -9.12 8.60
N ASP A 97 -13.07 -10.36 8.55
CA ASP A 97 -14.02 -10.83 7.54
C ASP A 97 -15.40 -10.15 7.66
N ASP A 98 -15.79 -9.74 8.87
CA ASP A 98 -17.04 -9.05 9.15
C ASP A 98 -16.98 -7.56 8.79
N LEU A 99 -15.80 -7.03 8.49
CA LEU A 99 -15.63 -5.65 8.10
C LEU A 99 -15.99 -5.42 6.63
N SER A 100 -16.64 -4.29 6.35
CA SER A 100 -16.80 -3.85 4.96
C SER A 100 -15.43 -3.62 4.29
N GLY A 101 -15.37 -3.71 2.96
CA GLY A 101 -14.13 -3.49 2.21
C GLY A 101 -13.44 -2.16 2.55
N GLY A 102 -14.21 -1.08 2.76
CA GLY A 102 -13.67 0.21 3.20
C GLY A 102 -13.04 0.15 4.59
N ASN A 103 -13.63 -0.58 5.54
CA ASN A 103 -13.07 -0.74 6.88
C ASN A 103 -11.85 -1.67 6.89
N GLN A 104 -11.83 -2.71 6.07
CA GLN A 104 -10.63 -3.53 5.84
C GLN A 104 -9.48 -2.68 5.29
N GLN A 105 -9.76 -1.79 4.33
CA GLN A 105 -8.75 -0.89 3.77
C GLN A 105 -8.23 0.11 4.82
N ARG A 106 -9.12 0.67 5.64
CA ARG A 106 -8.75 1.55 6.76
C ARG A 106 -7.86 0.82 7.76
N LEU A 107 -8.15 -0.44 8.05
CA LEU A 107 -7.34 -1.27 8.92
C LEU A 107 -5.95 -1.53 8.32
N LEU A 108 -5.85 -1.88 7.03
CA LEU A 108 -4.56 -2.04 6.35
C LEU A 108 -3.72 -0.77 6.37
N LEU A 109 -4.33 0.38 6.11
CA LEU A 109 -3.65 1.67 6.19
C LEU A 109 -3.17 1.99 7.61
N SER A 110 -3.90 1.54 8.63
CA SER A 110 -3.51 1.75 10.03
C SER A 110 -2.23 1.00 10.42
N PHE A 111 -1.83 -0.01 9.65
CA PHE A 111 -0.60 -0.77 9.86
C PHE A 111 0.61 -0.20 9.11
N LEU A 112 0.43 0.86 8.32
CA LEU A 112 1.57 1.54 7.70
C LEU A 112 2.44 2.20 8.78
N PRO A 113 3.76 2.14 8.67
CA PRO A 113 4.66 2.83 9.60
C PRO A 113 4.46 4.35 9.53
N ALA A 114 4.77 5.05 10.61
CA ALA A 114 4.55 6.49 10.72
C ALA A 114 5.40 7.32 9.74
N ASP A 115 6.63 6.87 9.46
CA ASP A 115 7.60 7.60 8.65
C ASP A 115 8.33 6.66 7.67
N PRO A 116 7.61 6.06 6.69
CA PRO A 116 8.25 5.23 5.67
C PRO A 116 9.03 6.11 4.70
N VAL A 117 10.12 5.57 4.13
CA VAL A 117 10.87 6.20 3.04
C VAL A 117 10.14 6.02 1.71
N LEU A 118 9.56 4.84 1.52
CA LEU A 118 8.88 4.45 0.28
C LEU A 118 7.63 3.61 0.60
N LEU A 119 6.49 4.03 0.08
CA LEU A 119 5.27 3.22 0.05
C LEU A 119 5.04 2.66 -1.36
N LEU A 120 4.81 1.37 -1.45
CA LEU A 120 4.50 0.64 -2.67
C LEU A 120 3.11 0.04 -2.52
N LEU A 121 2.12 0.56 -3.25
CA LEU A 121 0.71 0.26 -3.03
C LEU A 121 0.09 -0.38 -4.29
N GLU A 122 -0.43 -1.59 -4.17
CA GLU A 122 -1.19 -2.23 -5.27
C GLU A 122 -2.69 -1.93 -5.11
N ASN A 123 -3.26 -1.17 -6.05
CA ASN A 123 -4.70 -0.82 -6.11
C ASN A 123 -5.29 -0.39 -4.75
N PRO A 124 -4.76 0.67 -4.12
CA PRO A 124 -5.10 1.02 -2.73
C PRO A 124 -6.57 1.37 -2.50
N THR A 125 -7.30 1.67 -3.54
CA THR A 125 -8.70 2.13 -3.51
C THR A 125 -9.67 1.19 -4.21
N ARG A 126 -9.20 0.06 -4.72
CA ARG A 126 -10.03 -0.86 -5.51
C ARG A 126 -11.27 -1.32 -4.76
N GLY A 127 -12.45 -1.13 -5.40
CA GLY A 127 -13.74 -1.56 -4.87
C GLY A 127 -14.20 -0.80 -3.63
N LEU A 128 -13.73 0.44 -3.46
CA LEU A 128 -14.21 1.37 -2.47
C LEU A 128 -15.22 2.34 -3.07
N ASP A 129 -16.12 2.85 -2.22
CA ASP A 129 -16.96 3.99 -2.57
C ASP A 129 -16.15 5.29 -2.63
N MET A 130 -16.67 6.32 -3.28
CA MET A 130 -15.98 7.58 -3.53
C MET A 130 -15.53 8.29 -2.23
N GLU A 131 -16.33 8.22 -1.16
CA GLU A 131 -15.95 8.81 0.13
C GLU A 131 -14.71 8.12 0.71
N SER A 132 -14.67 6.79 0.66
CA SER A 132 -13.54 5.99 1.10
C SER A 132 -12.30 6.22 0.23
N VAL A 133 -12.44 6.36 -1.09
CA VAL A 133 -11.34 6.72 -2.00
C VAL A 133 -10.70 8.05 -1.60
N ASN A 134 -11.51 9.10 -1.45
CA ASN A 134 -11.04 10.42 -1.05
C ASN A 134 -10.34 10.38 0.31
N TRP A 135 -10.89 9.65 1.26
CA TRP A 135 -10.31 9.50 2.59
C TRP A 135 -8.94 8.79 2.52
N VAL A 136 -8.81 7.73 1.73
CA VAL A 136 -7.54 7.00 1.54
C VAL A 136 -6.47 7.95 1.00
N TRP A 137 -6.77 8.69 -0.08
CA TRP A 137 -5.79 9.60 -0.69
C TRP A 137 -5.42 10.77 0.20
N GLN A 138 -6.35 11.34 0.96
CA GLN A 138 -6.04 12.39 1.96
C GLN A 138 -5.04 11.89 3.01
N ASN A 139 -5.22 10.63 3.48
CA ASN A 139 -4.28 10.03 4.42
C ASN A 139 -2.90 9.78 3.78
N LEU A 140 -2.87 9.22 2.56
CA LEU A 140 -1.61 8.94 1.85
C LEU A 140 -0.83 10.22 1.51
N GLN A 141 -1.51 11.30 1.11
CA GLN A 141 -0.88 12.61 0.90
C GLN A 141 -0.21 13.16 2.17
N GLY A 142 -0.72 12.79 3.35
CA GLY A 142 -0.09 13.12 4.63
C GLY A 142 1.34 12.58 4.75
N TYR A 143 1.62 11.43 4.15
CA TYR A 143 2.97 10.84 4.09
C TYR A 143 3.90 11.63 3.15
N CYS A 144 3.41 12.06 1.98
CA CYS A 144 4.20 12.85 1.04
C CYS A 144 4.73 14.15 1.67
N ARG A 145 3.93 14.81 2.51
CA ARG A 145 4.35 16.00 3.27
C ARG A 145 5.52 15.73 4.21
N LYS A 146 5.73 14.47 4.60
CA LYS A 146 6.85 13.99 5.43
C LYS A 146 8.03 13.47 4.60
N LYS A 147 8.07 13.73 3.29
CA LYS A 147 9.10 13.27 2.34
C LYS A 147 9.06 11.78 2.03
N THR A 148 7.95 11.09 2.24
CA THR A 148 7.75 9.72 1.77
C THR A 148 7.47 9.73 0.27
N SER A 149 8.15 8.89 -0.49
CA SER A 149 7.79 8.62 -1.89
C SER A 149 6.69 7.56 -1.94
N ILE A 150 5.67 7.77 -2.77
CA ILE A 150 4.59 6.80 -2.99
C ILE A 150 4.64 6.33 -4.44
N VAL A 151 4.69 5.03 -4.64
CA VAL A 151 4.51 4.40 -5.96
C VAL A 151 3.32 3.47 -5.86
N PHE A 152 2.32 3.70 -6.68
CA PHE A 152 1.11 2.89 -6.66
C PHE A 152 0.72 2.40 -8.06
N SER A 153 -0.08 1.35 -8.12
CA SER A 153 -0.78 0.92 -9.32
C SER A 153 -2.28 1.09 -9.12
N SER A 154 -2.97 1.55 -10.15
CA SER A 154 -4.43 1.60 -10.18
C SER A 154 -4.92 1.28 -11.60
N SER A 155 -6.16 0.80 -11.71
CA SER A 155 -6.90 0.67 -12.97
C SER A 155 -7.77 1.91 -13.27
N GLU A 156 -7.94 2.78 -12.28
CA GLU A 156 -8.80 3.95 -12.35
C GLU A 156 -8.01 5.16 -12.85
N LEU A 157 -8.16 5.50 -14.15
CA LEU A 157 -7.35 6.54 -14.79
C LEU A 157 -7.59 7.94 -14.21
N ASP A 158 -8.83 8.26 -13.87
CA ASP A 158 -9.18 9.53 -13.24
C ASP A 158 -8.48 9.70 -11.89
N GLU A 159 -8.40 8.62 -11.12
CA GLU A 159 -7.68 8.58 -9.84
C GLU A 159 -6.18 8.82 -10.04
N ILE A 160 -5.57 8.13 -11.01
CA ILE A 160 -4.15 8.30 -11.33
C ILE A 160 -3.84 9.76 -11.65
N LEU A 161 -4.61 10.37 -12.55
CA LEU A 161 -4.43 11.77 -12.96
C LEU A 161 -4.65 12.77 -11.82
N MET A 162 -5.52 12.43 -10.86
CA MET A 162 -5.81 13.29 -9.72
C MET A 162 -4.68 13.36 -8.70
N VAL A 163 -3.89 12.28 -8.54
CA VAL A 163 -2.96 12.16 -7.41
C VAL A 163 -1.51 11.90 -7.76
N ALA A 164 -1.21 11.44 -8.98
CA ALA A 164 0.16 11.15 -9.40
C ALA A 164 0.85 12.37 -9.97
N ASP A 165 2.14 12.52 -9.72
CA ASP A 165 2.98 13.52 -10.39
C ASP A 165 3.49 12.96 -11.73
N ARG A 166 3.83 11.65 -11.77
CA ARG A 166 4.43 10.96 -12.91
C ARG A 166 3.79 9.60 -13.13
N ILE A 167 3.56 9.23 -14.38
CA ILE A 167 2.82 8.04 -14.78
C ILE A 167 3.69 7.17 -15.68
N LEU A 168 3.86 5.89 -15.31
CA LEU A 168 4.50 4.86 -16.11
C LEU A 168 3.42 3.95 -16.69
N VAL A 169 3.30 3.92 -18.02
CA VAL A 169 2.35 3.03 -18.70
C VAL A 169 3.04 1.75 -19.12
N PHE A 170 2.48 0.62 -18.66
CA PHE A 170 2.98 -0.71 -18.99
C PHE A 170 2.07 -1.38 -20.03
N TYR A 171 2.68 -1.91 -21.10
CA TYR A 171 2.02 -2.75 -22.10
C TYR A 171 2.93 -3.92 -22.49
N ASN A 172 2.37 -5.14 -22.53
CA ASN A 172 3.13 -6.36 -22.85
C ASN A 172 4.47 -6.49 -22.10
N GLY A 173 4.48 -6.14 -20.81
CA GLY A 173 5.66 -6.27 -19.95
C GLY A 173 6.74 -5.20 -20.18
N ARG A 174 6.46 -4.16 -20.93
CA ARG A 174 7.38 -3.03 -21.20
C ARG A 174 6.75 -1.72 -20.76
N ILE A 175 7.57 -0.76 -20.36
CA ILE A 175 7.16 0.63 -20.20
C ILE A 175 7.13 1.24 -21.59
N ILE A 176 5.95 1.68 -22.03
CA ILE A 176 5.74 2.28 -23.35
C ILE A 176 5.58 3.79 -23.26
N ALA A 177 5.27 4.32 -22.10
CA ALA A 177 5.24 5.76 -21.86
C ALA A 177 5.68 6.05 -20.41
N ASP A 178 6.31 7.21 -20.24
CA ASP A 178 6.78 7.80 -19.01
C ASP A 178 6.48 9.30 -19.11
N VAL A 179 5.41 9.74 -18.47
CA VAL A 179 4.83 11.08 -18.69
C VAL A 179 4.51 11.75 -17.36
N ASP A 180 4.57 13.07 -17.31
CA ASP A 180 4.05 13.84 -16.21
C ASP A 180 2.52 13.87 -16.29
N SER A 181 1.83 13.81 -15.13
CA SER A 181 0.36 13.78 -15.12
C SER A 181 -0.27 15.04 -15.69
N ALA A 182 0.44 16.18 -15.59
CA ALA A 182 -0.01 17.44 -16.15
C ALA A 182 0.00 17.48 -17.70
N ASP A 183 0.77 16.60 -18.33
CA ASP A 183 0.99 16.58 -19.79
C ASP A 183 0.17 15.49 -20.49
N THR A 184 -0.75 14.81 -19.79
CA THR A 184 -1.57 13.72 -20.34
C THR A 184 -3.02 13.80 -19.88
N ASN A 185 -3.86 12.92 -20.41
CA ASN A 185 -5.29 12.84 -20.08
C ASN A 185 -5.81 11.40 -20.18
N VAL A 186 -7.04 11.16 -19.69
CA VAL A 186 -7.69 9.84 -19.67
C VAL A 186 -7.70 9.18 -21.06
N GLY A 187 -8.02 9.96 -22.11
CA GLY A 187 -8.11 9.44 -23.47
C GLY A 187 -6.77 8.97 -24.02
N GLU A 188 -5.70 9.69 -23.72
CA GLU A 188 -4.34 9.33 -24.12
C GLU A 188 -3.83 8.12 -23.34
N LEU A 189 -3.98 8.12 -22.01
CA LEU A 189 -3.62 6.97 -21.17
C LEU A 189 -4.39 5.72 -21.62
N GLY A 190 -5.68 5.84 -21.91
CA GLY A 190 -6.49 4.72 -22.41
C GLY A 190 -5.98 4.14 -23.72
N ARG A 191 -5.53 4.99 -24.68
CA ARG A 191 -4.89 4.55 -25.93
C ARG A 191 -3.57 3.82 -25.69
N LEU A 192 -2.73 4.39 -24.83
CA LEU A 192 -1.44 3.80 -24.48
C LEU A 192 -1.62 2.42 -23.81
N ILE A 193 -2.51 2.29 -22.82
CA ILE A 193 -2.81 1.01 -22.16
C ILE A 193 -3.31 -0.04 -23.15
N ALA A 194 -4.04 0.38 -24.20
CA ALA A 194 -4.48 -0.50 -25.29
C ALA A 194 -3.37 -0.80 -26.31
N GLY A 195 -2.15 -0.31 -26.11
CA GLY A 195 -1.02 -0.53 -27.02
C GLY A 195 -1.08 0.29 -28.32
N LYS A 196 -1.90 1.34 -28.35
CA LYS A 196 -2.00 2.27 -29.48
C LYS A 196 -1.09 3.47 -29.20
N VAL A 197 0.14 3.34 -29.63
CA VAL A 197 1.18 4.40 -29.56
C VAL A 197 1.09 5.32 -30.76
#